data_8b1a1f697c351f66ea38c996510ebf4a
#
_entry.id   8b1a1f697c351f66ea38c996510ebf4a
#
_cell.length_a   1.000
_cell.length_b   1.000
_cell.length_c   1.000
_cell.angle_alpha   90.00
_cell.angle_beta   90.00
_cell.angle_gamma   90.00
#
_symmetry.space_group_name_H-M   'P 1'
#
loop_
_entity.id
_entity.type
_entity.pdbx_description
1 polymer ?
#
loop_
_entity_poly.entity_id
_entity_poly.type
_entity_poly.pdbx_seq_one_letter_code
_entity_poly.pdbx_strand_id
1 'polypeptide(L)'
;MPSVEKPVVLLIDDNEATCTLITAVLHRDFLVEIAADGQDGIERLRTKRYDVIILDLRMPQPDGFAVLEFLEQHDKRRLRSVLVVTAALTAPEMARAKAFDICGLIGKPFDVDALLDAVKQCAVSSGDGNPIGNVLSSGVILLLADLIRARLM
;
A
#
# COMPACT_ATOMS: atom_id res chain seq x y z
N MET A 1 30.06 11.44 2.52
CA MET A 1 29.06 10.60 1.84
C MET A 1 27.68 11.10 2.22
N PRO A 2 26.87 11.56 1.27
CA PRO A 2 25.50 11.86 1.61
C PRO A 2 24.83 10.56 2.05
N SER A 3 24.26 10.55 3.23
CA SER A 3 23.45 9.43 3.68
C SER A 3 22.25 9.31 2.75
N VAL A 4 22.07 8.16 2.14
CA VAL A 4 20.86 7.88 1.36
C VAL A 4 19.70 7.86 2.34
N GLU A 5 18.80 8.82 2.25
CA GLU A 5 17.61 8.84 3.09
C GLU A 5 16.74 7.63 2.74
N LYS A 6 16.26 6.95 3.78
CA LYS A 6 15.34 5.85 3.59
C LYS A 6 14.01 6.38 3.02
N PRO A 7 13.39 5.68 2.07
CA PRO A 7 12.04 6.03 1.64
C PRO A 7 11.06 5.97 2.81
N VAL A 8 10.04 6.80 2.76
CA VAL A 8 9.05 6.94 3.84
C VAL A 8 7.76 6.23 3.45
N VAL A 9 7.30 5.35 4.32
CA VAL A 9 6.04 4.61 4.19
C VAL A 9 5.03 5.18 5.16
N LEU A 10 3.82 5.47 4.68
CA LEU A 10 2.67 5.73 5.53
C LEU A 10 1.87 4.44 5.65
N LEU A 11 1.72 3.95 6.87
CA LEU A 11 0.92 2.76 7.17
C LEU A 11 -0.40 3.20 7.82
N ILE A 12 -1.51 2.96 7.12
CA ILE A 12 -2.86 3.31 7.58
C ILE A 12 -3.59 2.01 7.93
N ASP A 13 -3.67 1.71 9.21
CA ASP A 13 -4.30 0.50 9.72
C ASP A 13 -4.67 0.73 11.20
N ASP A 14 -5.88 0.38 11.61
CA ASP A 14 -6.34 0.53 12.98
C ASP A 14 -5.93 -0.63 13.90
N ASN A 15 -5.38 -1.71 13.34
CA ASN A 15 -4.92 -2.86 14.11
C ASN A 15 -3.48 -2.66 14.58
N GLU A 16 -3.31 -2.48 15.88
CA GLU A 16 -2.00 -2.21 16.49
C GLU A 16 -1.00 -3.35 16.27
N ALA A 17 -1.45 -4.60 16.37
CA ALA A 17 -0.58 -5.76 16.16
C ALA A 17 -0.06 -5.82 14.72
N THR A 18 -0.92 -5.55 13.74
CA THR A 18 -0.52 -5.46 12.33
C THR A 18 0.49 -4.35 12.12
N CYS A 19 0.27 -3.18 12.69
CA CYS A 19 1.21 -2.05 12.59
C CYS A 19 2.58 -2.39 13.18
N THR A 20 2.61 -3.06 14.32
CA THR A 20 3.86 -3.49 14.96
C THR A 20 4.61 -4.48 14.06
N LEU A 21 3.92 -5.45 13.50
CA LEU A 21 4.52 -6.45 12.60
C LEU A 21 5.08 -5.81 11.34
N ILE A 22 4.29 -5.00 10.66
CA ILE A 22 4.71 -4.36 9.40
C ILE A 22 5.89 -3.43 9.64
N THR A 23 5.86 -2.65 10.72
CA THR A 23 6.97 -1.76 11.09
C THR A 23 8.26 -2.57 11.33
N ALA A 24 8.15 -3.69 12.04
CA ALA A 24 9.31 -4.56 12.28
C ALA A 24 9.90 -5.13 10.98
N VAL A 25 9.05 -5.47 10.01
CA VAL A 25 9.47 -5.98 8.71
C VAL A 25 10.18 -4.91 7.88
N LEU A 26 9.71 -3.68 7.95
CA LEU A 26 10.15 -2.60 7.04
C LEU A 26 11.28 -1.72 7.61
N HIS A 27 11.51 -1.72 8.92
CA HIS A 27 12.34 -0.69 9.57
C HIS A 27 13.80 -0.63 9.10
N ARG A 28 14.34 -1.71 8.51
CA ARG A 28 15.72 -1.70 7.99
C ARG A 28 15.87 -0.84 6.75
N ASP A 29 14.86 -0.86 5.87
CA ASP A 29 14.91 -0.25 4.55
C ASP A 29 14.04 1.00 4.42
N PHE A 30 13.11 1.23 5.35
CA PHE A 30 12.10 2.28 5.27
C PHE A 30 11.94 3.00 6.61
N LEU A 31 11.57 4.28 6.53
CA LEU A 31 10.99 5.00 7.66
C LEU A 31 9.48 4.78 7.62
N VAL A 32 8.88 4.33 8.71
CA VAL A 32 7.45 4.02 8.77
C VAL A 32 6.76 5.02 9.68
N GLU A 33 5.74 5.71 9.14
CA GLU A 33 4.81 6.53 9.93
C GLU A 33 3.47 5.80 9.97
N ILE A 34 2.80 5.82 11.11
CA ILE A 34 1.54 5.11 11.32
C ILE A 34 0.41 6.11 11.48
N ALA A 35 -0.66 5.89 10.73
CA ALA A 35 -1.96 6.52 10.94
C ALA A 35 -2.92 5.44 11.46
N ALA A 36 -3.49 5.64 12.64
CA ALA A 36 -4.29 4.62 13.31
C ALA A 36 -5.73 4.56 12.79
N ASP A 37 -6.12 5.48 11.93
CA ASP A 37 -7.46 5.50 11.31
C ASP A 37 -7.42 6.24 9.95
N GLY A 38 -8.52 6.17 9.23
CA GLY A 38 -8.63 6.80 7.91
C GLY A 38 -8.56 8.31 7.94
N GLN A 39 -9.09 8.94 8.99
CA GLN A 39 -9.06 10.39 9.13
C GLN A 39 -7.63 10.91 9.30
N ASP A 40 -6.85 10.28 10.18
CA ASP A 40 -5.44 10.61 10.37
C ASP A 40 -4.65 10.37 9.08
N GLY A 41 -4.95 9.26 8.38
CA GLY A 41 -4.34 8.96 7.09
C GLY A 41 -4.58 10.06 6.06
N ILE A 42 -5.82 10.50 5.91
CA ILE A 42 -6.19 11.55 4.97
C ILE A 42 -5.49 12.87 5.32
N GLU A 43 -5.46 13.24 6.59
CA GLU A 43 -4.80 14.46 7.04
C GLU A 43 -3.29 14.45 6.75
N ARG A 44 -2.64 13.33 6.99
CA ARG A 44 -1.22 13.18 6.66
C ARG A 44 -0.97 13.26 5.15
N LEU A 45 -1.84 12.65 4.35
CA LEU A 45 -1.74 12.70 2.89
C LEU A 45 -1.95 14.11 2.32
N ARG A 46 -2.70 14.95 3.01
CA ARG A 46 -2.87 16.37 2.62
C ARG A 46 -1.58 17.18 2.77
N THR A 47 -0.77 16.85 3.75
CA THR A 47 0.36 17.69 4.18
C THR A 47 1.72 17.14 3.78
N LYS A 48 1.81 15.86 3.42
CA LYS A 48 3.08 15.20 3.16
C LYS A 48 2.95 14.18 2.02
N ARG A 49 4.04 14.00 1.28
CA ARG A 49 4.17 12.94 0.28
C ARG A 49 4.90 11.76 0.89
N TYR A 50 4.47 10.56 0.51
CA TYR A 50 5.07 9.30 0.93
C TYR A 50 5.48 8.50 -0.30
N ASP A 51 6.55 7.70 -0.15
CA ASP A 51 7.01 6.84 -1.23
C ASP A 51 6.10 5.63 -1.42
N VAL A 52 5.55 5.11 -0.33
CA VAL A 52 4.56 4.03 -0.34
C VAL A 52 3.49 4.34 0.71
N ILE A 53 2.26 4.01 0.37
CA ILE A 53 1.11 4.07 1.28
C ILE A 53 0.58 2.65 1.43
N ILE A 54 0.73 2.07 2.63
CA ILE A 54 0.13 0.77 2.95
C ILE A 54 -1.21 1.04 3.59
N LEU A 55 -2.27 0.47 3.04
CA LEU A 55 -3.65 0.83 3.40
C LEU A 55 -4.48 -0.42 3.68
N ASP A 56 -5.07 -0.47 4.88
CA ASP A 56 -6.13 -1.42 5.19
C ASP A 56 -7.48 -0.85 4.75
N LEU A 57 -8.28 -1.67 4.08
CA LEU A 57 -9.63 -1.26 3.65
C LEU A 57 -10.67 -1.42 4.76
N ARG A 58 -10.44 -2.34 5.70
CA ARG A 58 -11.40 -2.65 6.76
C ARG A 58 -11.06 -1.91 8.05
N MET A 59 -11.56 -0.70 8.13
CA MET A 59 -11.45 0.16 9.31
C MET A 59 -12.83 0.81 9.57
N PRO A 60 -13.11 1.30 10.79
CA PRO A 60 -14.26 2.19 11.01
C PRO A 60 -14.20 3.40 10.08
N GLN A 61 -15.35 3.97 9.76
CA GLN A 61 -15.43 5.12 8.86
C GLN A 61 -14.69 6.35 9.42
N PRO A 62 -13.90 7.06 8.60
CA PRO A 62 -13.65 6.81 7.16
C PRO A 62 -12.75 5.59 6.96
N ASP A 63 -13.22 4.63 6.15
CA ASP A 63 -12.50 3.39 5.87
C ASP A 63 -11.41 3.57 4.79
N GLY A 64 -10.74 2.46 4.41
CA GLY A 64 -9.70 2.52 3.38
C GLY A 64 -10.24 2.92 2.00
N PHE A 65 -11.48 2.60 1.67
CA PHE A 65 -12.07 3.06 0.42
C PHE A 65 -12.23 4.59 0.40
N ALA A 66 -12.56 5.19 1.52
CA ALA A 66 -12.62 6.65 1.64
C ALA A 66 -11.23 7.29 1.40
N VAL A 67 -10.17 6.65 1.84
CA VAL A 67 -8.79 7.10 1.57
C VAL A 67 -8.47 7.00 0.08
N LEU A 68 -8.84 5.89 -0.57
CA LEU A 68 -8.65 5.73 -2.02
C LEU A 68 -9.44 6.78 -2.82
N GLU A 69 -10.67 7.04 -2.45
CA GLU A 69 -11.51 8.07 -3.08
C GLU A 69 -10.91 9.47 -2.89
N PHE A 70 -10.39 9.76 -1.71
CA PHE A 70 -9.70 11.02 -1.45
C PHE A 70 -8.51 11.21 -2.41
N LEU A 71 -7.66 10.20 -2.58
CA LEU A 71 -6.52 10.28 -3.50
C LEU A 71 -6.98 10.40 -4.95
N GLU A 72 -8.01 9.68 -5.35
CA GLU A 72 -8.55 9.75 -6.70
C GLU A 72 -9.03 11.15 -7.06
N GLN A 73 -9.64 11.85 -6.10
CA GLN A 73 -10.19 13.20 -6.31
C GLN A 73 -9.15 14.30 -6.23
N HIS A 74 -8.11 14.13 -5.41
CA HIS A 74 -7.15 15.19 -5.11
C HIS A 74 -5.79 15.03 -5.80
N ASP A 75 -5.28 13.81 -5.92
CA ASP A 75 -4.05 13.51 -6.63
C ASP A 75 -4.02 12.04 -7.06
N LYS A 76 -4.66 11.77 -8.16
CA LYS A 76 -4.84 10.42 -8.70
C LYS A 76 -3.54 9.66 -8.93
N ARG A 77 -2.44 10.37 -9.22
CA ARG A 77 -1.13 9.74 -9.46
C ARG A 77 -0.61 9.02 -8.22
N ARG A 78 -0.98 9.49 -7.02
CA ARG A 78 -0.54 8.90 -5.75
C ARG A 78 -1.16 7.54 -5.49
N LEU A 79 -2.24 7.17 -6.17
CA LEU A 79 -2.80 5.82 -6.10
C LEU A 79 -1.78 4.75 -6.49
N ARG A 80 -0.88 5.05 -7.41
CA ARG A 80 0.18 4.11 -7.83
C ARG A 80 1.19 3.80 -6.72
N SER A 81 1.21 4.59 -5.66
CA SER A 81 2.03 4.35 -4.47
C SER A 81 1.28 3.55 -3.40
N VAL A 82 0.01 3.23 -3.61
CA VAL A 82 -0.81 2.53 -2.61
C VAL A 82 -0.68 1.02 -2.77
N LEU A 83 -0.28 0.37 -1.70
CA LEU A 83 -0.33 -1.08 -1.53
C LEU A 83 -1.44 -1.39 -0.52
N VAL A 84 -2.51 -2.01 -0.96
CA VAL A 84 -3.61 -2.43 -0.09
C VAL A 84 -3.22 -3.72 0.61
N VAL A 85 -3.32 -3.74 1.94
CA VAL A 85 -3.08 -4.93 2.77
C VAL A 85 -4.29 -5.11 3.69
N THR A 86 -5.16 -6.05 3.38
CA THR A 86 -6.47 -6.15 4.02
C THR A 86 -6.92 -7.59 4.22
N ALA A 87 -7.88 -7.81 5.14
CA ALA A 87 -8.52 -9.10 5.33
C ALA A 87 -9.36 -9.48 4.09
N ALA A 88 -9.88 -10.70 4.07
CA ALA A 88 -10.65 -11.22 2.95
C ALA A 88 -11.75 -10.24 2.49
N LEU A 89 -11.77 -9.94 1.21
CA LEU A 89 -12.76 -9.08 0.58
C LEU A 89 -13.83 -9.93 -0.12
N THR A 90 -15.05 -9.42 -0.16
CA THR A 90 -16.09 -9.96 -1.05
C THR A 90 -15.71 -9.71 -2.51
N ALA A 91 -16.32 -10.44 -3.44
CA ALA A 91 -16.07 -10.22 -4.87
C ALA A 91 -16.36 -8.78 -5.32
N PRO A 92 -17.48 -8.14 -4.90
CA PRO A 92 -17.71 -6.72 -5.21
C PRO A 92 -16.66 -5.77 -4.62
N GLU A 93 -16.23 -6.02 -3.39
CA GLU A 93 -15.18 -5.20 -2.75
C GLU A 93 -13.85 -5.33 -3.49
N MET A 94 -13.48 -6.54 -3.88
CA MET A 94 -12.28 -6.81 -4.67
C MET A 94 -12.33 -6.07 -6.01
N ALA A 95 -13.45 -6.13 -6.72
CA ALA A 95 -13.65 -5.42 -7.97
C ALA A 95 -13.54 -3.90 -7.77
N ARG A 96 -14.12 -3.39 -6.69
CA ARG A 96 -14.06 -1.97 -6.35
C ARG A 96 -12.61 -1.52 -6.08
N ALA A 97 -11.86 -2.29 -5.32
CA ALA A 97 -10.46 -1.98 -5.02
C ALA A 97 -9.60 -1.98 -6.29
N LYS A 98 -9.80 -2.96 -7.16
CA LYS A 98 -9.06 -3.08 -8.43
C LYS A 98 -9.42 -2.00 -9.45
N ALA A 99 -10.54 -1.32 -9.30
CA ALA A 99 -10.92 -0.20 -10.16
C ALA A 99 -10.05 1.04 -9.92
N PHE A 100 -9.42 1.16 -8.74
CA PHE A 100 -8.43 2.19 -8.50
C PHE A 100 -7.07 1.76 -9.08
N ASP A 101 -6.29 2.72 -9.56
CA ASP A 101 -4.94 2.48 -10.13
C ASP A 101 -3.89 2.31 -9.01
N ILE A 102 -4.12 1.34 -8.12
CA ILE A 102 -3.24 1.05 -6.99
C ILE A 102 -2.02 0.23 -7.41
N CYS A 103 -0.96 0.27 -6.60
CA CYS A 103 0.25 -0.51 -6.85
C CYS A 103 0.01 -2.02 -6.72
N GLY A 104 -0.74 -2.43 -5.72
CA GLY A 104 -1.01 -3.85 -5.51
C GLY A 104 -1.97 -4.09 -4.34
N LEU A 105 -2.32 -5.36 -4.15
CA LEU A 105 -3.22 -5.79 -3.08
C LEU A 105 -2.73 -7.11 -2.49
N ILE A 106 -2.61 -7.14 -1.17
CA ILE A 106 -2.19 -8.33 -0.42
C ILE A 106 -3.28 -8.66 0.61
N GLY A 107 -3.63 -9.94 0.69
CA GLY A 107 -4.57 -10.43 1.71
C GLY A 107 -3.89 -10.71 3.05
N LYS A 108 -4.59 -10.47 4.15
CA LYS A 108 -4.18 -10.91 5.49
C LYS A 108 -4.74 -12.33 5.76
N PRO A 109 -3.98 -13.23 6.36
CA PRO A 109 -2.58 -13.11 6.78
C PRO A 109 -1.64 -13.13 5.60
N PHE A 110 -0.54 -12.40 5.68
CA PHE A 110 0.42 -12.26 4.59
C PHE A 110 1.76 -12.91 4.90
N ASP A 111 2.49 -13.23 3.84
CA ASP A 111 3.89 -13.63 3.90
C ASP A 111 4.77 -12.38 4.06
N VAL A 112 5.68 -12.42 5.03
CA VAL A 112 6.56 -11.28 5.36
C VAL A 112 7.46 -10.91 4.19
N ASP A 113 8.04 -11.90 3.51
CA ASP A 113 8.92 -11.64 2.37
C ASP A 113 8.14 -11.09 1.18
N ALA A 114 6.93 -11.59 0.94
CA ALA A 114 6.07 -11.08 -0.11
C ALA A 114 5.66 -9.62 0.15
N LEU A 115 5.37 -9.27 1.40
CA LEU A 115 5.06 -7.90 1.78
C LEU A 115 6.26 -6.98 1.52
N LEU A 116 7.44 -7.36 1.99
CA LEU A 116 8.66 -6.57 1.82
C LEU A 116 8.96 -6.33 0.35
N ASP A 117 8.88 -7.37 -0.47
CA ASP A 117 9.12 -7.27 -1.92
C ASP A 117 8.11 -6.35 -2.59
N ALA A 118 6.83 -6.45 -2.23
CA ALA A 118 5.78 -5.59 -2.77
C ALA A 118 6.00 -4.12 -2.40
N VAL A 119 6.38 -3.85 -1.16
CA VAL A 119 6.67 -2.48 -0.70
C VAL A 119 7.87 -1.90 -1.45
N LYS A 120 8.95 -2.67 -1.62
CA LYS A 120 10.13 -2.24 -2.39
C LYS A 120 9.77 -1.91 -3.84
N GLN A 121 8.95 -2.73 -4.46
CA GLN A 121 8.52 -2.50 -5.84
C GLN A 121 7.62 -1.26 -5.97
N CYS A 122 6.71 -1.05 -5.03
CA CYS A 122 5.88 0.16 -5.00
C CYS A 122 6.73 1.43 -4.80
N ALA A 123 7.77 1.36 -3.99
CA ALA A 123 8.68 2.49 -3.77
C ALA A 123 9.44 2.88 -5.04
N VAL A 124 9.89 1.90 -5.83
CA VAL A 124 10.56 2.14 -7.11
C VAL A 124 9.58 2.70 -8.15
N SER A 125 8.35 2.19 -8.20
CA SER A 125 7.33 2.62 -9.17
C SER A 125 6.83 4.05 -8.93
N SER A 126 6.89 4.54 -7.70
CA SER A 126 6.45 5.88 -7.34
C SER A 126 7.50 6.96 -7.64
N GLY A 127 8.76 6.57 -7.84
CA GLY A 127 9.84 7.48 -8.19
C GLY A 127 9.83 7.77 -9.69
N ASP A 128 9.43 8.97 -10.08
CA ASP A 128 9.56 9.55 -11.42
C ASP A 128 8.88 8.78 -12.57
N GLY A 129 8.01 9.42 -13.27
CA GLY A 129 7.25 8.97 -14.45
C GLY A 129 8.06 8.21 -15.50
N ASN A 130 8.77 7.18 -15.09
CA ASN A 130 9.52 6.30 -15.95
C ASN A 130 8.55 5.28 -16.57
N PRO A 131 8.45 5.23 -17.90
CA PRO A 131 7.57 4.27 -18.56
C PRO A 131 7.85 2.81 -18.18
N ILE A 132 9.05 2.50 -17.70
CA ILE A 132 9.42 1.18 -17.20
C ILE A 132 8.69 0.86 -15.87
N GLY A 133 8.40 1.88 -15.05
CA GLY A 133 7.65 1.73 -13.80
C GLY A 133 6.24 1.19 -14.01
N ASN A 134 5.57 1.61 -15.08
CA ASN A 134 4.21 1.13 -15.41
C ASN A 134 4.18 -0.35 -15.81
N VAL A 135 5.21 -0.82 -16.48
CA VAL A 135 5.32 -2.22 -16.88
C VAL A 135 5.62 -3.10 -15.65
N LEU A 136 6.48 -2.62 -14.74
CA LEU A 136 6.80 -3.33 -13.51
C LEU A 136 5.62 -3.38 -12.53
N SER A 137 4.82 -2.31 -12.42
CA SER A 137 3.64 -2.32 -11.56
C SER A 137 2.58 -3.31 -12.05
N SER A 138 2.39 -3.44 -13.35
CA SER A 138 1.51 -4.44 -13.95
C SER A 138 2.04 -5.86 -13.69
N GLY A 139 3.35 -6.06 -13.77
CA GLY A 139 4.00 -7.33 -13.45
C GLY A 139 3.88 -7.72 -11.99
N VAL A 140 3.96 -6.77 -11.07
CA VAL A 140 3.78 -7.00 -9.63
C VAL A 140 2.36 -7.44 -9.30
N ILE A 141 1.37 -6.79 -9.88
CA ILE A 141 -0.04 -7.17 -9.70
C ILE A 141 -0.28 -8.60 -10.18
N LEU A 142 0.32 -8.99 -11.31
CA LEU A 142 0.26 -10.36 -11.82
C LEU A 142 0.96 -11.36 -10.90
N LEU A 143 2.16 -11.03 -10.39
CA LEU A 143 2.89 -11.86 -9.45
C LEU A 143 2.15 -12.06 -8.13
N LEU A 144 1.53 -11.00 -7.60
CA LEU A 144 0.73 -11.09 -6.40
C LEU A 144 -0.54 -11.91 -6.62
N ALA A 145 -1.17 -11.79 -7.79
CA ALA A 145 -2.33 -12.61 -8.15
C ALA A 145 -1.94 -14.09 -8.26
N ASP A 146 -0.77 -14.40 -8.82
CA ASP A 146 -0.27 -15.76 -8.95
C ASP A 146 0.14 -16.35 -7.60
N LEU A 147 0.74 -15.55 -6.72
CA LEU A 147 1.05 -15.95 -5.35
C LEU A 147 -0.21 -16.22 -4.52
N ILE A 148 -1.23 -15.41 -4.70
CA ILE A 148 -2.52 -15.60 -4.04
C ILE A 148 -3.20 -16.88 -4.58
N ARG A 149 -3.13 -17.14 -5.89
CA ARG A 149 -3.64 -18.37 -6.50
C ARG A 149 -2.89 -19.61 -6.03
N ALA A 150 -1.57 -19.55 -5.93
CA ALA A 150 -0.75 -20.65 -5.46
C ALA A 150 -1.05 -21.03 -4.01
N ARG A 151 -1.52 -20.09 -3.19
CA ARG A 151 -1.92 -20.36 -1.80
C ARG A 151 -3.35 -20.88 -1.65
N LEU A 152 -4.21 -20.63 -2.61
CA LEU A 152 -5.61 -21.08 -2.60
C LEU A 152 -5.79 -22.50 -3.17
N MET A 153 -4.74 -23.04 -3.75
CA MET A 153 -4.65 -24.42 -4.20
C MET A 153 -3.75 -25.23 -3.28
#